data_401c933cc3787a9edecf4148cb9a7ea7
#
_entry.id   401c933cc3787a9edecf4148cb9a7ea7
#
_cell.length_a   1.000
_cell.length_b   1.000
_cell.length_c   1.000
_cell.angle_alpha   90.00
_cell.angle_beta   90.00
_cell.angle_gamma   90.00
#
_symmetry.space_group_name_H-M   'P 1'
#
loop_
_entity.id
_entity.type
_entity.pdbx_description
1 polymer ?
#
loop_
_entity_poly.entity_id
_entity_poly.type
_entity_poly.pdbx_seq_one_letter_code
_entity_poly.pdbx_strand_id
1 'polypeptide(L)'
;DGRTAALATITATRGATFRRAGELMLVPADGRVVCELSGGCPKHDIVQRALCAIANGRPELARYNADSGLDVLMEMGCGGELDVLIEPLADARAGAFFAELMHTFERRCGATAATVFAVDDEIVSPRRALWCNGEARFGDLGDAGLRDAIACAVGSDTMPRAATLRLPAAGAMADVLIEKIEPPHSLIAIDSNATARALLSAGHALGWQTTLVDSDPARLHDANLPRGARAVHATPQ
;
A
#
# COMPACT_ATOMS: atom_id res chain seq x y z
N ASP A 1 0.95 -17.10 2.56
CA ASP A 1 0.89 -18.31 1.71
C ASP A 1 2.27 -18.76 1.17
N GLY A 2 3.37 -18.05 1.44
CA GLY A 2 4.72 -18.41 0.95
C GLY A 2 4.91 -18.32 -0.57
N ARG A 3 3.97 -17.70 -1.30
CA ARG A 3 4.10 -17.50 -2.74
C ARG A 3 5.00 -16.31 -3.01
N THR A 4 5.90 -16.47 -3.99
CA THR A 4 6.76 -15.39 -4.45
C THR A 4 5.93 -14.32 -5.17
N ALA A 5 6.16 -13.06 -4.87
CA ALA A 5 5.48 -11.93 -5.48
C ALA A 5 6.42 -10.73 -5.57
N ALA A 6 6.07 -9.76 -6.39
CA ALA A 6 6.68 -8.43 -6.37
C ALA A 6 5.65 -7.36 -6.03
N LEU A 7 6.09 -6.28 -5.42
CA LEU A 7 5.31 -5.09 -5.15
C LEU A 7 5.80 -3.96 -6.06
N ALA A 8 4.88 -3.35 -6.79
CA ALA A 8 5.12 -2.13 -7.55
C ALA A 8 4.46 -0.97 -6.81
N THR A 9 5.24 0.03 -6.42
CA THR A 9 4.78 1.19 -5.66
C THR A 9 5.13 2.48 -6.39
N ILE A 10 4.16 3.36 -6.61
CA ILE A 10 4.42 4.69 -7.16
C ILE A 10 5.17 5.50 -6.11
N THR A 11 6.42 5.88 -6.39
CA THR A 11 7.23 6.69 -5.48
C THR A 11 7.09 8.18 -5.77
N ALA A 12 6.88 8.56 -7.02
CA ALA A 12 6.67 9.96 -7.41
C ALA A 12 5.74 10.07 -8.62
N THR A 13 5.06 11.22 -8.70
CA THR A 13 4.23 11.60 -9.85
C THR A 13 4.52 13.04 -10.23
N ARG A 14 4.49 13.36 -11.54
CA ARG A 14 4.65 14.72 -12.06
C ARG A 14 3.61 15.00 -13.14
N GLY A 15 3.12 16.23 -13.20
CA GLY A 15 2.07 16.61 -14.14
C GLY A 15 0.70 16.03 -13.81
N ALA A 16 -0.14 15.90 -14.82
CA ALA A 16 -1.49 15.35 -14.66
C ALA A 16 -1.46 13.82 -14.63
N THR A 17 -1.73 13.24 -13.48
CA THR A 17 -1.75 11.77 -13.29
C THR A 17 -3.05 11.33 -12.65
N PHE A 18 -3.58 10.17 -13.06
CA PHE A 18 -4.73 9.54 -12.40
C PHE A 18 -4.34 8.90 -11.07
N ARG A 19 -3.05 8.72 -10.82
CA ARG A 19 -2.49 8.03 -9.67
C ARG A 19 -1.63 8.93 -8.82
N ARG A 20 -1.38 8.53 -7.61
CA ARG A 20 -0.62 9.29 -6.62
C ARG A 20 0.53 8.44 -6.06
N ALA A 21 1.55 9.10 -5.53
CA ALA A 21 2.57 8.42 -4.74
C ALA A 21 1.92 7.60 -3.60
N GLY A 22 2.50 6.46 -3.29
CA GLY A 22 1.99 5.51 -2.31
C GLY A 22 0.97 4.50 -2.86
N GLU A 23 0.45 4.68 -4.08
CA GLU A 23 -0.41 3.65 -4.68
C GLU A 23 0.43 2.46 -5.14
N LEU A 24 -0.12 1.25 -4.96
CA LEU A 24 0.63 0.02 -5.13
C LEU A 24 -0.13 -1.02 -5.96
N MET A 25 0.64 -1.94 -6.56
CA MET A 25 0.17 -3.11 -7.28
C MET A 25 0.96 -4.33 -6.84
N LEU A 26 0.27 -5.41 -6.49
CA LEU A 26 0.91 -6.69 -6.15
C LEU A 26 0.86 -7.62 -7.36
N VAL A 27 2.02 -8.13 -7.74
CA VAL A 27 2.21 -9.05 -8.86
C VAL A 27 2.78 -10.37 -8.33
N PRO A 28 1.95 -11.41 -8.15
CA PRO A 28 2.40 -12.76 -7.86
C PRO A 28 3.20 -13.36 -9.03
N ALA A 29 4.00 -14.40 -8.76
CA ALA A 29 4.84 -15.07 -9.77
C ALA A 29 4.05 -15.70 -10.93
N ASP A 30 2.74 -15.93 -10.78
CA ASP A 30 1.85 -16.38 -11.84
C ASP A 30 1.40 -15.24 -12.80
N GLY A 31 1.86 -14.01 -12.56
CA GLY A 31 1.56 -12.84 -13.38
C GLY A 31 0.16 -12.25 -13.18
N ARG A 32 -0.67 -12.83 -12.29
CA ARG A 32 -1.98 -12.25 -11.97
C ARG A 32 -1.81 -11.06 -11.04
N VAL A 33 -2.47 -9.97 -11.38
CA VAL A 33 -2.44 -8.74 -10.58
C VAL A 33 -3.51 -8.80 -9.51
N VAL A 34 -3.15 -8.56 -8.25
CA VAL A 34 -4.10 -8.57 -7.11
C VAL A 34 -4.65 -7.18 -6.84
N CYS A 35 -3.87 -6.15 -6.85
CA CYS A 35 -4.31 -4.75 -6.76
C CYS A 35 -3.78 -4.03 -7.99
N GLU A 36 -4.67 -3.43 -8.78
CA GLU A 36 -4.25 -2.79 -10.01
C GLU A 36 -3.99 -1.30 -9.79
N LEU A 37 -2.88 -0.84 -10.34
CA LEU A 37 -2.73 0.57 -10.64
C LEU A 37 -3.64 0.83 -11.86
N SER A 38 -4.93 1.07 -11.65
CA SER A 38 -5.92 1.33 -12.71
C SER A 38 -5.75 2.74 -13.29
N GLY A 39 -6.29 3.01 -14.47
CA GLY A 39 -6.34 4.33 -15.07
C GLY A 39 -5.17 4.67 -15.98
N GLY A 40 -4.75 3.75 -16.84
CA GLY A 40 -3.78 4.01 -17.91
C GLY A 40 -2.32 3.99 -17.47
N CYS A 41 -2.00 3.35 -16.36
CA CYS A 41 -0.61 3.03 -16.05
C CYS A 41 -0.09 1.94 -16.99
N PRO A 42 1.23 1.90 -17.31
CA PRO A 42 1.84 0.90 -18.18
C PRO A 42 1.85 -0.48 -17.49
N LYS A 43 0.66 -1.03 -17.28
CA LYS A 43 0.42 -2.26 -16.52
C LYS A 43 1.23 -3.43 -17.06
N HIS A 44 1.26 -3.58 -18.39
CA HIS A 44 1.95 -4.71 -19.00
C HIS A 44 3.46 -4.66 -18.71
N ASP A 45 4.09 -3.51 -18.90
CA ASP A 45 5.51 -3.33 -18.63
C ASP A 45 5.82 -3.51 -17.12
N ILE A 46 5.00 -2.96 -16.22
CA ILE A 46 5.16 -3.16 -14.77
C ILE A 46 5.09 -4.65 -14.41
N VAL A 47 4.16 -5.42 -15.00
CA VAL A 47 4.06 -6.87 -14.75
C VAL A 47 5.31 -7.59 -15.24
N GLN A 48 5.82 -7.28 -16.44
CA GLN A 48 7.04 -7.90 -16.96
C GLN A 48 8.25 -7.60 -16.07
N ARG A 49 8.45 -6.34 -15.67
CA ARG A 49 9.51 -5.93 -14.75
C ARG A 49 9.37 -6.61 -13.38
N ALA A 50 8.16 -6.72 -12.86
CA ALA A 50 7.88 -7.42 -11.60
C ALA A 50 8.30 -8.90 -11.66
N LEU A 51 8.00 -9.60 -12.76
CA LEU A 51 8.44 -10.98 -12.97
C LEU A 51 9.97 -11.07 -13.09
N CYS A 52 10.61 -10.11 -13.76
CA CYS A 52 12.08 -10.01 -13.80
C CYS A 52 12.67 -9.76 -12.42
N ALA A 53 12.10 -8.84 -11.63
CA ALA A 53 12.55 -8.55 -10.26
C ALA A 53 12.44 -9.78 -9.35
N ILE A 54 11.35 -10.57 -9.48
CA ILE A 54 11.20 -11.86 -8.79
C ILE A 54 12.32 -12.83 -9.18
N ALA A 55 12.61 -12.96 -10.48
CA ALA A 55 13.62 -13.89 -10.97
C ALA A 55 15.04 -13.49 -10.57
N ASN A 56 15.36 -12.19 -10.56
CA ASN A 56 16.69 -11.65 -10.29
C ASN A 56 16.93 -11.37 -8.80
N GLY A 57 15.87 -11.33 -7.99
CA GLY A 57 15.94 -10.99 -6.57
C GLY A 57 16.36 -9.54 -6.29
N ARG A 58 16.21 -8.62 -7.25
CA ARG A 58 16.67 -7.23 -7.15
C ARG A 58 15.55 -6.26 -7.41
N PRO A 59 15.44 -5.18 -6.61
CA PRO A 59 14.50 -4.10 -6.89
C PRO A 59 15.00 -3.24 -8.08
N GLU A 60 14.07 -2.54 -8.72
CA GLU A 60 14.36 -1.52 -9.72
C GLU A 60 13.41 -0.33 -9.58
N LEU A 61 13.82 0.83 -10.10
CA LEU A 61 12.97 2.01 -10.23
C LEU A 61 12.69 2.24 -11.73
N ALA A 62 11.46 1.96 -12.14
CA ALA A 62 10.99 2.23 -13.49
C ALA A 62 10.46 3.67 -13.58
N ARG A 63 10.89 4.42 -14.60
CA ARG A 63 10.43 5.78 -14.87
C ARG A 63 9.62 5.79 -16.15
N TYR A 64 8.40 6.32 -16.05
CA TYR A 64 7.46 6.46 -17.15
C TYR A 64 7.22 7.93 -17.42
N ASN A 65 7.73 8.41 -18.55
CA ASN A 65 7.68 9.81 -18.99
C ASN A 65 7.54 9.88 -20.51
N ALA A 66 7.59 11.07 -21.08
CA ALA A 66 7.47 11.29 -22.53
C ALA A 66 8.48 10.52 -23.39
N ASP A 67 9.61 10.10 -22.82
CA ASP A 67 10.69 9.38 -23.51
C ASP A 67 10.52 7.84 -23.44
N SER A 68 9.50 7.36 -22.73
CA SER A 68 9.32 5.92 -22.43
C SER A 68 8.78 5.07 -23.59
N GLY A 69 8.66 5.63 -24.80
CA GLY A 69 8.15 4.95 -25.98
C GLY A 69 6.65 5.12 -26.19
N LEU A 70 6.23 5.01 -27.46
CA LEU A 70 4.85 5.29 -27.87
C LEU A 70 3.81 4.35 -27.21
N ASP A 71 4.14 3.06 -27.05
CA ASP A 71 3.22 2.08 -26.46
C ASP A 71 2.90 2.41 -25.00
N VAL A 72 3.93 2.76 -24.22
CA VAL A 72 3.79 3.17 -22.82
C VAL A 72 3.01 4.49 -22.70
N LEU A 73 3.29 5.46 -23.58
CA LEU A 73 2.58 6.74 -23.61
C LEU A 73 1.10 6.58 -23.96
N MET A 74 0.76 5.68 -24.86
CA MET A 74 -0.64 5.38 -25.20
C MET A 74 -1.39 4.74 -24.04
N GLU A 75 -0.74 3.88 -23.25
CA GLU A 75 -1.33 3.31 -22.03
C GLU A 75 -1.51 4.36 -20.92
N MET A 76 -0.62 5.34 -20.82
CA MET A 76 -0.68 6.36 -19.75
C MET A 76 -1.82 7.35 -19.90
N GLY A 77 -2.22 7.69 -21.12
CA GLY A 77 -3.43 8.51 -21.42
C GLY A 77 -3.59 9.86 -20.68
N CYS A 78 -2.82 10.10 -19.63
CA CYS A 78 -2.93 11.27 -18.76
C CYS A 78 -1.87 12.36 -19.07
N GLY A 79 -0.81 12.01 -19.79
CA GLY A 79 0.31 12.93 -20.11
C GLY A 79 1.19 13.29 -18.90
N GLY A 80 1.01 12.66 -17.75
CA GLY A 80 1.86 12.82 -16.58
C GLY A 80 3.03 11.84 -16.56
N GLU A 81 3.88 11.94 -15.53
CA GLU A 81 5.02 11.05 -15.31
C GLU A 81 4.87 10.26 -14.02
N LEU A 82 5.39 9.04 -14.00
CA LEU A 82 5.39 8.15 -12.84
C LEU A 82 6.79 7.58 -12.61
N ASP A 83 7.24 7.58 -11.35
CA ASP A 83 8.35 6.77 -10.89
C ASP A 83 7.77 5.59 -10.07
N VAL A 84 8.08 4.37 -10.47
CA VAL A 84 7.53 3.15 -9.87
C VAL A 84 8.65 2.28 -9.35
N LEU A 85 8.72 2.10 -8.04
CA LEU A 85 9.60 1.13 -7.40
C LEU A 85 8.99 -0.26 -7.54
N ILE A 86 9.76 -1.19 -8.09
CA ILE A 86 9.38 -2.59 -8.26
C ILE A 86 10.32 -3.43 -7.43
N GLU A 87 9.81 -4.15 -6.44
CA GLU A 87 10.61 -4.93 -5.51
C GLU A 87 10.10 -6.36 -5.35
N PRO A 88 10.99 -7.37 -5.30
CA PRO A 88 10.58 -8.74 -4.95
C PRO A 88 10.28 -8.84 -3.45
N LEU A 89 9.16 -9.46 -3.09
CA LEU A 89 8.75 -9.72 -1.70
C LEU A 89 9.28 -11.07 -1.20
N ALA A 90 10.57 -11.30 -1.36
CA ALA A 90 11.22 -12.54 -0.93
C ALA A 90 11.85 -12.43 0.48
N ASP A 91 11.98 -11.22 1.04
CA ASP A 91 12.62 -10.96 2.32
C ASP A 91 11.64 -11.13 3.50
N ALA A 92 12.06 -11.87 4.53
CA ALA A 92 11.31 -12.00 5.78
C ALA A 92 11.01 -10.66 6.45
N ARG A 93 11.86 -9.64 6.26
CA ARG A 93 11.67 -8.28 6.77
C ARG A 93 10.47 -7.58 6.13
N ALA A 94 10.29 -7.75 4.84
CA ALA A 94 9.09 -7.24 4.15
C ALA A 94 7.83 -7.90 4.73
N GLY A 95 7.86 -9.22 4.95
CA GLY A 95 6.76 -9.94 5.59
C GLY A 95 6.44 -9.42 7.01
N ALA A 96 7.46 -9.16 7.82
CA ALA A 96 7.29 -8.62 9.17
C ALA A 96 6.70 -7.20 9.16
N PHE A 97 7.13 -6.33 8.24
CA PHE A 97 6.56 -5.00 8.06
C PHE A 97 5.06 -5.06 7.72
N PHE A 98 4.67 -5.88 6.74
CA PHE A 98 3.27 -6.01 6.35
C PHE A 98 2.41 -6.65 7.45
N ALA A 99 2.96 -7.60 8.22
CA ALA A 99 2.26 -8.17 9.37
C ALA A 99 1.96 -7.09 10.44
N GLU A 100 2.93 -6.23 10.76
CA GLU A 100 2.73 -5.14 11.71
C GLU A 100 1.77 -4.07 11.17
N LEU A 101 1.82 -3.77 9.87
CA LEU A 101 0.86 -2.87 9.24
C LEU A 101 -0.57 -3.42 9.34
N MET A 102 -0.78 -4.71 9.08
CA MET A 102 -2.08 -5.36 9.24
C MET A 102 -2.57 -5.32 10.68
N HIS A 103 -1.68 -5.57 11.66
CA HIS A 103 -2.01 -5.45 13.06
C HIS A 103 -2.43 -4.02 13.45
N THR A 104 -1.77 -3.01 12.88
CA THR A 104 -2.13 -1.61 13.04
C THR A 104 -3.55 -1.31 12.52
N PHE A 105 -3.92 -1.91 11.38
CA PHE A 105 -5.27 -1.79 10.83
C PHE A 105 -6.34 -2.47 11.70
N GLU A 106 -6.03 -3.63 12.26
CA GLU A 106 -6.94 -4.33 13.19
C GLU A 106 -7.23 -3.48 14.43
N ARG A 107 -6.25 -2.76 14.91
CA ARG A 107 -6.38 -1.81 16.03
C ARG A 107 -7.01 -0.47 15.64
N ARG A 108 -7.37 -0.28 14.39
CA ARG A 108 -7.95 0.96 13.87
C ARG A 108 -7.05 2.18 14.09
N CYS A 109 -5.75 2.00 14.00
CA CYS A 109 -4.75 3.03 14.23
C CYS A 109 -4.25 3.58 12.89
N GLY A 110 -4.21 4.90 12.75
CA GLY A 110 -3.51 5.55 11.65
C GLY A 110 -2.01 5.35 11.80
N ALA A 111 -1.31 5.10 10.71
CA ALA A 111 0.11 4.85 10.69
C ALA A 111 0.85 5.79 9.75
N THR A 112 2.14 5.96 10.01
CA THR A 112 3.08 6.53 9.05
C THR A 112 4.09 5.46 8.70
N ALA A 113 4.26 5.18 7.40
CA ALA A 113 5.28 4.30 6.89
C ALA A 113 6.37 5.10 6.20
N ALA A 114 7.61 4.65 6.32
CA ALA A 114 8.74 5.15 5.54
C ALA A 114 9.44 3.97 4.85
N THR A 115 9.69 4.12 3.56
CA THR A 115 10.39 3.13 2.73
C THR A 115 11.62 3.80 2.10
N VAL A 116 12.81 3.43 2.54
CA VAL A 116 14.08 3.81 1.92
C VAL A 116 14.30 2.89 0.74
N PHE A 117 14.43 3.45 -0.46
CA PHE A 117 14.56 2.65 -1.69
C PHE A 117 15.77 3.02 -2.55
N ALA A 118 16.41 4.17 -2.30
CA ALA A 118 17.65 4.55 -2.96
C ALA A 118 18.61 5.24 -1.98
N VAL A 119 19.91 5.10 -2.21
CA VAL A 119 20.99 5.82 -1.51
C VAL A 119 21.98 6.31 -2.55
N ASP A 120 22.29 7.62 -2.55
CA ASP A 120 23.14 8.29 -3.55
C ASP A 120 22.75 7.92 -5.00
N ASP A 121 21.44 7.97 -5.28
CA ASP A 121 20.81 7.63 -6.56
C ASP A 121 20.90 6.14 -6.98
N GLU A 122 21.50 5.27 -6.18
CA GLU A 122 21.50 3.82 -6.39
C GLU A 122 20.32 3.15 -5.71
N ILE A 123 19.58 2.30 -6.45
CA ILE A 123 18.44 1.53 -5.92
C ILE A 123 18.95 0.45 -4.99
N VAL A 124 18.43 0.44 -3.77
CA VAL A 124 18.77 -0.54 -2.74
C VAL A 124 17.57 -1.43 -2.41
N SER A 125 17.83 -2.57 -1.77
CA SER A 125 16.75 -3.38 -1.18
C SER A 125 15.97 -2.53 -0.19
N PRO A 126 14.64 -2.37 -0.35
CA PRO A 126 13.85 -1.46 0.46
C PRO A 126 13.92 -1.78 1.95
N ARG A 127 14.22 -0.76 2.76
CA ARG A 127 14.19 -0.82 4.22
C ARG A 127 13.06 0.03 4.73
N ARG A 128 12.35 -0.46 5.74
CA ARG A 128 11.08 0.15 6.18
C ARG A 128 11.07 0.47 7.66
N ALA A 129 10.26 1.47 7.99
CA ALA A 129 9.84 1.73 9.36
C ALA A 129 8.34 2.07 9.38
N LEU A 130 7.70 1.83 10.52
CA LEU A 130 6.28 2.07 10.76
C LEU A 130 6.10 2.72 12.12
N TRP A 131 5.33 3.79 12.17
CA TRP A 131 4.90 4.45 13.40
C TRP A 131 3.37 4.46 13.47
N CYS A 132 2.85 4.27 14.67
CA CYS A 132 1.42 4.42 14.98
C CYS A 132 1.28 5.38 16.15
N ASN A 133 0.54 6.47 15.97
CA ASN A 133 0.38 7.53 16.98
C ASN A 133 1.73 8.06 17.52
N GLY A 134 2.74 8.17 16.68
CA GLY A 134 4.08 8.63 17.04
C GLY A 134 4.98 7.57 17.68
N GLU A 135 4.46 6.38 18.00
CA GLU A 135 5.25 5.26 18.53
C GLU A 135 5.78 4.38 17.39
N ALA A 136 7.07 4.04 17.45
CA ALA A 136 7.68 3.09 16.51
C ALA A 136 7.11 1.68 16.73
N ARG A 137 6.57 1.09 15.66
CA ARG A 137 6.03 -0.28 15.64
C ARG A 137 6.94 -1.25 14.92
N PHE A 138 7.60 -0.76 13.88
CA PHE A 138 8.58 -1.53 13.12
C PHE A 138 9.73 -0.59 12.71
N GLY A 139 10.96 -1.10 12.66
CA GLY A 139 12.10 -0.30 12.23
C GLY A 139 13.26 -1.15 11.74
N ASP A 140 13.59 -1.00 10.47
CA ASP A 140 14.70 -1.65 9.79
C ASP A 140 15.56 -0.63 9.01
N LEU A 141 15.63 0.61 9.48
CA LEU A 141 16.35 1.67 8.76
C LEU A 141 17.87 1.63 9.00
N GLY A 142 18.32 1.03 10.11
CA GLY A 142 19.74 0.87 10.43
C GLY A 142 20.47 2.16 10.82
N ASP A 143 19.92 3.34 10.57
CA ASP A 143 20.52 4.66 10.80
C ASP A 143 19.63 5.51 11.73
N ALA A 144 20.18 5.94 12.86
CA ALA A 144 19.47 6.78 13.83
C ALA A 144 19.23 8.18 13.28
N GLY A 145 20.21 8.79 12.59
CA GLY A 145 20.07 10.12 12.01
C GLY A 145 18.97 10.17 10.93
N LEU A 146 18.88 9.13 10.11
CA LEU A 146 17.80 9.01 9.14
C LEU A 146 16.43 8.86 9.81
N ARG A 147 16.33 8.09 10.91
CA ARG A 147 15.07 8.01 11.67
C ARG A 147 14.63 9.35 12.22
N ASP A 148 15.57 10.13 12.77
CA ASP A 148 15.29 11.47 13.30
C ASP A 148 14.87 12.44 12.19
N ALA A 149 15.52 12.39 11.03
CA ALA A 149 15.15 13.18 9.87
C ALA A 149 13.74 12.84 9.36
N ILE A 150 13.39 11.56 9.31
CA ILE A 150 12.04 11.10 8.95
C ILE A 150 11.02 11.57 10.00
N ALA A 151 11.30 11.42 11.29
CA ALA A 151 10.40 11.86 12.36
C ALA A 151 10.12 13.38 12.30
N CYS A 152 11.15 14.17 12.00
CA CYS A 152 11.01 15.60 11.76
C CYS A 152 10.13 15.91 10.55
N ALA A 153 10.33 15.22 9.43
CA ALA A 153 9.53 15.40 8.22
C ALA A 153 8.05 15.03 8.43
N VAL A 154 7.80 13.92 9.14
CA VAL A 154 6.44 13.44 9.46
C VAL A 154 5.68 14.39 10.38
N GLY A 155 6.37 15.05 11.31
CA GLY A 155 5.80 16.03 12.23
C GLY A 155 5.34 17.33 11.56
N SER A 156 5.66 17.53 10.28
CA SER A 156 5.22 18.71 9.53
C SER A 156 3.77 18.60 9.07
N ASP A 157 2.94 19.59 9.45
CA ASP A 157 1.53 19.67 9.04
C ASP A 157 1.36 19.84 7.52
N THR A 158 2.42 20.25 6.82
CA THR A 158 2.40 20.49 5.36
C THR A 158 2.68 19.24 4.54
N MET A 159 3.04 18.11 5.18
CA MET A 159 3.36 16.88 4.47
C MET A 159 2.10 16.28 3.82
N PRO A 160 2.11 16.02 2.48
CA PRO A 160 0.99 15.36 1.81
C PRO A 160 0.81 13.92 2.32
N ARG A 161 -0.26 13.25 1.88
CA ARG A 161 -0.55 11.85 2.26
C ARG A 161 0.60 10.89 1.93
N ALA A 162 1.28 11.12 0.80
CA ALA A 162 2.50 10.41 0.43
C ALA A 162 3.44 11.32 -0.34
N ALA A 163 4.73 11.23 -0.08
CA ALA A 163 5.78 11.95 -0.79
C ALA A 163 7.12 11.23 -0.68
N THR A 164 7.92 11.30 -1.73
CA THR A 164 9.33 10.95 -1.67
C THR A 164 10.14 12.17 -1.25
N LEU A 165 10.92 12.01 -0.20
CA LEU A 165 11.86 13.01 0.31
C LEU A 165 13.29 12.49 0.17
N ARG A 166 14.22 13.41 -0.12
CA ARG A 166 15.65 13.15 -0.10
C ARG A 166 16.21 13.59 1.24
N LEU A 167 16.63 12.64 2.06
CA LEU A 167 17.03 12.85 3.45
C LEU A 167 18.47 12.40 3.71
N PRO A 168 19.21 13.06 4.62
CA PRO A 168 20.55 12.66 4.98
C PRO A 168 20.55 11.30 5.72
N ALA A 169 21.50 10.43 5.36
CA ALA A 169 21.67 9.09 5.92
C ALA A 169 23.16 8.72 6.00
N ALA A 170 23.75 8.70 7.20
CA ALA A 170 25.12 8.23 7.45
C ALA A 170 26.19 8.76 6.47
N GLY A 171 26.10 10.05 6.07
CA GLY A 171 27.06 10.69 5.14
C GLY A 171 26.68 10.55 3.67
N ALA A 172 25.55 9.97 3.34
CA ALA A 172 24.94 9.83 2.02
C ALA A 172 23.57 10.51 1.99
N MET A 173 22.89 10.49 0.82
CA MET A 173 21.51 10.96 0.67
C MET A 173 20.62 9.77 0.34
N ALA A 174 19.55 9.59 1.12
CA ALA A 174 18.56 8.53 0.91
C ALA A 174 17.27 9.09 0.31
N ASP A 175 16.72 8.40 -0.70
CA ASP A 175 15.37 8.66 -1.18
C ASP A 175 14.38 7.79 -0.39
N VAL A 176 13.46 8.45 0.28
CA VAL A 176 12.53 7.86 1.23
C VAL A 176 11.10 8.19 0.83
N LEU A 177 10.30 7.18 0.49
CA LEU A 177 8.87 7.34 0.36
C LEU A 177 8.26 7.33 1.77
N ILE A 178 7.59 8.43 2.14
CA ILE A 178 6.85 8.55 3.40
C ILE A 178 5.37 8.58 3.07
N GLU A 179 4.59 7.77 3.79
CA GLU A 179 3.16 7.57 3.55
C GLU A 179 2.37 7.68 4.85
N LYS A 180 1.31 8.49 4.85
CA LYS A 180 0.28 8.49 5.90
C LYS A 180 -0.77 7.47 5.51
N ILE A 181 -0.86 6.38 6.28
CA ILE A 181 -1.73 5.23 6.00
C ILE A 181 -2.85 5.21 7.01
N GLU A 182 -4.08 5.28 6.54
CA GLU A 182 -5.27 5.19 7.36
C GLU A 182 -5.88 3.78 7.30
N PRO A 183 -6.44 3.28 8.41
CA PRO A 183 -7.12 2.00 8.40
C PRO A 183 -8.35 2.07 7.46
N PRO A 184 -8.75 0.94 6.86
CA PRO A 184 -9.94 0.89 6.02
C PRO A 184 -11.17 1.46 6.75
N HIS A 185 -12.06 2.11 6.01
CA HIS A 185 -13.34 2.56 6.58
C HIS A 185 -14.09 1.39 7.21
N SER A 186 -14.84 1.67 8.27
CA SER A 186 -15.68 0.68 8.93
C SER A 186 -17.15 0.96 8.63
N LEU A 187 -17.85 -0.06 8.13
CA LEU A 187 -19.29 -0.04 7.92
C LEU A 187 -19.95 -1.04 8.85
N ILE A 188 -20.77 -0.56 9.77
CA ILE A 188 -21.57 -1.39 10.67
C ILE A 188 -23.03 -1.27 10.24
N ALA A 189 -23.64 -2.38 9.85
CA ALA A 189 -25.06 -2.46 9.57
C ALA A 189 -25.77 -3.19 10.71
N ILE A 190 -26.86 -2.61 11.19
CA ILE A 190 -27.71 -3.19 12.24
C ILE A 190 -28.99 -3.67 11.59
N ASP A 191 -29.39 -4.90 11.90
CA ASP A 191 -30.45 -5.67 11.23
C ASP A 191 -30.03 -6.27 9.87
N SER A 192 -30.32 -7.55 9.68
CA SER A 192 -29.93 -8.36 8.51
C SER A 192 -30.93 -8.30 7.34
N ASN A 193 -31.54 -7.14 7.12
CA ASN A 193 -32.43 -6.93 5.98
C ASN A 193 -31.67 -6.85 4.64
N ALA A 194 -32.40 -6.84 3.52
CA ALA A 194 -31.83 -6.83 2.18
C ALA A 194 -30.94 -5.58 1.92
N THR A 195 -31.33 -4.42 2.47
CA THR A 195 -30.58 -3.16 2.31
C THR A 195 -29.24 -3.23 3.04
N ALA A 196 -29.22 -3.74 4.28
CA ALA A 196 -28.00 -3.92 5.05
C ALA A 196 -27.01 -4.84 4.32
N ARG A 197 -27.50 -5.98 3.78
CA ARG A 197 -26.67 -6.91 3.00
C ARG A 197 -26.09 -6.27 1.74
N ALA A 198 -26.89 -5.49 1.01
CA ALA A 198 -26.42 -4.77 -0.18
C ALA A 198 -25.33 -3.74 0.16
N LEU A 199 -25.52 -2.97 1.24
CA LEU A 199 -24.52 -2.00 1.72
C LEU A 199 -23.23 -2.68 2.17
N LEU A 200 -23.31 -3.80 2.90
CA LEU A 200 -22.14 -4.56 3.32
C LEU A 200 -21.38 -5.14 2.12
N SER A 201 -22.09 -5.63 1.10
CA SER A 201 -21.47 -6.13 -0.12
C SER A 201 -20.75 -5.00 -0.88
N ALA A 202 -21.36 -3.83 -1.00
CA ALA A 202 -20.76 -2.66 -1.62
C ALA A 202 -19.54 -2.15 -0.84
N GLY A 203 -19.67 -2.02 0.49
CA GLY A 203 -18.55 -1.63 1.36
C GLY A 203 -17.39 -2.62 1.28
N HIS A 204 -17.67 -3.91 1.25
CA HIS A 204 -16.65 -4.95 1.08
C HIS A 204 -15.93 -4.84 -0.27
N ALA A 205 -16.67 -4.60 -1.36
CA ALA A 205 -16.10 -4.39 -2.69
C ALA A 205 -15.20 -3.13 -2.75
N LEU A 206 -15.45 -2.14 -1.88
CA LEU A 206 -14.62 -0.94 -1.71
C LEU A 206 -13.42 -1.16 -0.75
N GLY A 207 -13.22 -2.37 -0.24
CA GLY A 207 -12.15 -2.68 0.72
C GLY A 207 -12.42 -2.21 2.16
N TRP A 208 -13.69 -1.90 2.51
CA TRP A 208 -14.05 -1.49 3.85
C TRP A 208 -14.16 -2.69 4.80
N GLN A 209 -13.90 -2.45 6.07
CA GLN A 209 -14.23 -3.42 7.11
C GLN A 209 -15.74 -3.42 7.35
N THR A 210 -16.39 -4.53 7.08
CA THR A 210 -17.87 -4.65 7.16
C THR A 210 -18.27 -5.51 8.33
N THR A 211 -19.28 -5.05 9.10
CA THR A 211 -19.82 -5.77 10.25
C THR A 211 -21.35 -5.76 10.19
N LEU A 212 -21.95 -6.93 10.29
CA LEU A 212 -23.40 -7.09 10.48
C LEU A 212 -23.68 -7.35 11.94
N VAL A 213 -24.63 -6.62 12.51
CA VAL A 213 -25.13 -6.80 13.87
C VAL A 213 -26.60 -7.18 13.80
N ASP A 214 -27.00 -8.27 14.44
CA ASP A 214 -28.42 -8.67 14.56
C ASP A 214 -28.69 -9.28 15.93
N SER A 215 -29.93 -9.13 16.41
CA SER A 215 -30.39 -9.73 17.65
C SER A 215 -30.86 -11.19 17.48
N ASP A 216 -31.01 -11.65 16.24
CA ASP A 216 -31.38 -13.02 15.91
C ASP A 216 -30.19 -13.77 15.32
N PRO A 217 -29.60 -14.75 16.02
CA PRO A 217 -28.45 -15.50 15.52
C PRO A 217 -28.77 -16.34 14.27
N ALA A 218 -30.03 -16.73 14.04
CA ALA A 218 -30.42 -17.44 12.84
C ALA A 218 -30.29 -16.56 11.59
N ARG A 219 -30.69 -15.29 11.68
CA ARG A 219 -30.55 -14.32 10.60
C ARG A 219 -29.09 -14.02 10.26
N LEU A 220 -28.19 -14.02 11.25
CA LEU A 220 -26.75 -13.88 11.03
C LEU A 220 -26.17 -15.05 10.27
N HIS A 221 -26.60 -16.27 10.60
CA HIS A 221 -26.15 -17.48 9.91
C HIS A 221 -26.59 -17.48 8.44
N ASP A 222 -27.82 -17.06 8.16
CA ASP A 222 -28.41 -17.05 6.81
C ASP A 222 -28.04 -15.83 5.98
N ALA A 223 -27.30 -14.87 6.54
CA ALA A 223 -27.06 -13.57 5.93
C ALA A 223 -26.16 -13.62 4.67
N ASN A 224 -25.50 -14.75 4.38
CA ASN A 224 -24.60 -14.94 3.25
C ASN A 224 -23.63 -13.74 3.05
N LEU A 225 -22.88 -13.43 4.10
CA LEU A 225 -22.00 -12.27 4.14
C LEU A 225 -20.78 -12.44 3.20
N PRO A 226 -20.22 -11.34 2.67
CA PRO A 226 -18.96 -11.37 1.96
C PRO A 226 -17.86 -12.01 2.81
N ARG A 227 -16.93 -12.72 2.16
CA ARG A 227 -15.82 -13.38 2.84
C ARG A 227 -14.94 -12.37 3.57
N GLY A 228 -14.84 -12.48 4.90
CA GLY A 228 -14.12 -11.54 5.76
C GLY A 228 -15.00 -10.49 6.44
N ALA A 229 -16.30 -10.39 6.11
CA ALA A 229 -17.23 -9.60 6.90
C ALA A 229 -17.44 -10.22 8.28
N ARG A 230 -17.61 -9.40 9.31
CA ARG A 230 -17.85 -9.84 10.68
C ARG A 230 -19.36 -9.95 10.94
N ALA A 231 -19.78 -11.00 11.63
CA ALA A 231 -21.14 -11.14 12.18
C ALA A 231 -21.09 -11.00 13.71
N VAL A 232 -21.95 -10.17 14.26
CA VAL A 232 -22.01 -9.92 15.70
C VAL A 232 -23.46 -10.09 16.17
N HIS A 233 -23.68 -11.02 17.08
CA HIS A 233 -24.96 -11.16 17.78
C HIS A 233 -24.99 -10.15 18.94
N ALA A 234 -25.92 -9.22 18.92
CA ALA A 234 -26.14 -8.26 20.01
C ALA A 234 -27.61 -7.86 20.08
N THR A 235 -28.11 -7.73 21.29
CA THR A 235 -29.47 -7.22 21.58
C THR A 235 -29.37 -5.73 21.97
N PRO A 236 -30.27 -4.88 21.51
CA PRO A 236 -30.39 -3.51 22.03
C PRO A 236 -30.60 -3.54 23.55
N GLN A 237 -29.88 -2.67 24.27
CA GLN A 237 -30.13 -2.44 25.70
C GLN A 237 -31.09 -1.29 25.86
#